data_6641ee26141ae92f98ccff255b5c7ec9
#
_entry.id   6641ee26141ae92f98ccff255b5c7ec9
#
_cell.length_a   1.000
_cell.length_b   1.000
_cell.length_c   1.000
_cell.angle_alpha   90.00
_cell.angle_beta   90.00
_cell.angle_gamma   90.00
#
_symmetry.space_group_name_H-M   'P 1'
#
loop_
_entity.id
_entity.type
_entity.pdbx_description
1 polymer ?
#
loop_
_entity_poly.entity_id
_entity_poly.type
_entity_poly.pdbx_seq_one_letter_code
_entity_poly.pdbx_strand_id
1 'polypeptide(L)'
;MASSKRAPLRESVHTNAYRAFHADADGVPGVTVDWFDGVCVVSLYVAWDEKTEREWLEALAEELRPQAVYLKRRPRQASRIAKLDAQALAPERPAFGQPVAERTVLENGLRFLIRPAQGLASGLYLDMRDTRKWLRGEVQSGRVLNCFAYTCGFGICARAGGAERVVNVDLSRRALEWGQENARLNGQAVAGQDYLCGDVFDWLRRFRKRQEQFDFVVLDPPSFATAKGTQFTASSDWPRLIASASPIVERTGTVLACCNQASLPLERFERMVRRGFETASRPAALVQRLGASKLDFPSLPAKRDSLKVLAYRLD
;
A
#
# COMPACT_ATOMS: atom_id res chain seq x y z
N MET A 1 -16.33 18.60 10.02
CA MET A 1 -16.88 17.50 10.86
C MET A 1 -16.17 16.16 10.70
N ALA A 2 -15.82 15.72 9.48
CA ALA A 2 -15.02 14.49 9.32
C ALA A 2 -13.63 14.60 9.98
N SER A 3 -13.04 15.77 10.01
CA SER A 3 -11.72 15.99 10.62
C SER A 3 -11.68 15.75 12.14
N SER A 4 -12.81 15.88 12.87
CA SER A 4 -12.84 15.61 14.33
C SER A 4 -12.65 14.12 14.66
N LYS A 5 -13.12 13.21 13.80
CA LYS A 5 -12.94 11.76 13.99
C LYS A 5 -11.45 11.33 13.88
N ARG A 6 -10.61 12.15 13.26
CA ARG A 6 -9.16 11.91 13.08
C ARG A 6 -8.31 12.65 14.11
N ALA A 7 -8.92 13.27 15.12
CA ALA A 7 -8.19 13.99 16.18
C ALA A 7 -7.01 13.17 16.76
N PRO A 8 -7.16 11.86 17.09
CA PRO A 8 -6.03 11.07 17.60
C PRO A 8 -4.84 10.95 16.64
N LEU A 9 -5.08 11.01 15.32
CA LEU A 9 -3.99 11.00 14.31
C LEU A 9 -3.41 12.41 14.10
N ARG A 10 -4.27 13.42 14.11
CA ARG A 10 -3.84 14.80 13.95
C ARG A 10 -2.98 15.30 15.11
N GLU A 11 -3.27 14.82 16.32
CA GLU A 11 -2.57 15.19 17.55
C GLU A 11 -1.38 14.26 17.85
N SER A 12 -1.18 13.22 17.03
CA SER A 12 -0.11 12.26 17.21
C SER A 12 1.26 12.87 16.86
N VAL A 13 2.22 12.73 17.76
CA VAL A 13 3.63 13.09 17.51
C VAL A 13 4.37 12.03 16.68
N HIS A 14 3.76 10.85 16.48
CA HIS A 14 4.36 9.72 15.78
C HIS A 14 3.75 9.44 14.40
N THR A 15 2.62 10.10 14.06
CA THR A 15 1.92 9.89 12.80
C THR A 15 1.29 11.20 12.36
N ASN A 16 1.73 11.73 11.21
CA ASN A 16 1.20 12.94 10.59
C ASN A 16 0.74 12.70 9.14
N ALA A 17 0.59 11.41 8.76
CA ALA A 17 0.04 10.98 7.49
C ALA A 17 -1.18 10.09 7.73
N TYR A 18 -2.37 10.51 7.26
CA TYR A 18 -3.63 9.80 7.49
C TYR A 18 -4.69 10.20 6.46
N ARG A 19 -5.74 9.38 6.33
CA ARG A 19 -6.92 9.68 5.51
C ARG A 19 -7.83 10.66 6.24
N ALA A 20 -7.86 11.93 5.80
CA ALA A 20 -8.69 12.99 6.39
C ALA A 20 -10.18 12.79 6.08
N PHE A 21 -10.52 12.41 4.81
CA PHE A 21 -11.88 12.11 4.38
C PHE A 21 -11.94 10.79 3.61
N HIS A 22 -12.89 9.92 3.96
CA HIS A 22 -13.07 8.60 3.38
C HIS A 22 -14.44 8.43 2.72
N ALA A 23 -14.63 9.09 1.59
CA ALA A 23 -15.79 8.96 0.70
C ALA A 23 -17.15 9.00 1.44
N ASP A 24 -18.05 8.08 1.12
CA ASP A 24 -19.39 8.01 1.68
C ASP A 24 -19.43 7.93 3.21
N ALA A 25 -18.42 7.33 3.83
CA ALA A 25 -18.35 7.19 5.28
C ALA A 25 -18.16 8.53 6.02
N ASP A 26 -17.68 9.54 5.33
CA ASP A 26 -17.54 10.91 5.80
C ASP A 26 -18.49 11.90 5.08
N GLY A 27 -19.49 11.37 4.35
CA GLY A 27 -20.53 12.18 3.71
C GLY A 27 -20.09 12.87 2.41
N VAL A 28 -18.97 12.44 1.80
CA VAL A 28 -18.47 12.98 0.53
C VAL A 28 -18.32 11.84 -0.49
N PRO A 29 -19.42 11.38 -1.11
CA PRO A 29 -19.40 10.24 -2.00
C PRO A 29 -18.39 10.37 -3.14
N GLY A 30 -17.56 9.34 -3.32
CA GLY A 30 -16.61 9.30 -4.41
C GLY A 30 -15.37 10.20 -4.25
N VAL A 31 -15.14 10.78 -3.07
CA VAL A 31 -13.97 11.61 -2.79
C VAL A 31 -13.21 11.07 -1.60
N THR A 32 -11.90 10.98 -1.71
CA THR A 32 -11.03 10.70 -0.57
C THR A 32 -9.95 11.77 -0.47
N VAL A 33 -9.56 12.12 0.76
CA VAL A 33 -8.51 13.09 1.03
C VAL A 33 -7.47 12.46 1.92
N ASP A 34 -6.26 12.34 1.43
CA ASP A 34 -5.09 11.94 2.20
C ASP A 34 -4.33 13.18 2.66
N TRP A 35 -4.06 13.26 3.95
CA TRP A 35 -3.25 14.29 4.57
C TRP A 35 -1.82 13.80 4.76
N PHE A 36 -0.86 14.57 4.32
CA PHE A 36 0.57 14.31 4.40
C PHE A 36 1.30 15.54 4.96
N ASP A 37 1.20 15.77 6.26
CA ASP A 37 1.89 16.86 6.97
C ASP A 37 1.80 18.20 6.25
N GLY A 38 0.59 18.73 6.14
CA GLY A 38 0.30 20.00 5.48
C GLY A 38 0.06 19.90 3.97
N VAL A 39 0.15 18.72 3.36
CA VAL A 39 -0.18 18.50 1.95
C VAL A 39 -1.39 17.58 1.85
N CYS A 40 -2.42 18.02 1.13
CA CYS A 40 -3.58 17.21 0.81
C CYS A 40 -3.44 16.57 -0.57
N VAL A 41 -3.75 15.28 -0.66
CA VAL A 41 -3.96 14.60 -1.93
C VAL A 41 -5.41 14.15 -2.02
N VAL A 42 -6.17 14.81 -2.89
CA VAL A 42 -7.58 14.53 -3.15
C VAL A 42 -7.68 13.52 -4.29
N SER A 43 -8.32 12.37 -4.04
CA SER A 43 -8.66 11.43 -5.10
C SER A 43 -10.15 11.51 -5.42
N LEU A 44 -10.46 11.85 -6.67
CA LEU A 44 -11.81 12.06 -7.18
C LEU A 44 -12.21 10.88 -8.07
N TYR A 45 -13.19 10.08 -7.62
CA TYR A 45 -13.73 8.90 -8.31
C TYR A 45 -15.04 9.17 -9.03
N VAL A 46 -15.53 10.40 -8.97
CA VAL A 46 -16.75 10.90 -9.62
C VAL A 46 -16.39 12.02 -10.58
N ALA A 47 -17.24 12.25 -11.57
CA ALA A 47 -17.11 13.41 -12.44
C ALA A 47 -17.88 14.59 -11.82
N TRP A 48 -17.19 15.69 -11.57
CA TRP A 48 -17.77 16.96 -11.19
C TRP A 48 -17.55 17.97 -12.32
N ASP A 49 -18.43 18.98 -12.41
CA ASP A 49 -18.16 20.16 -13.20
C ASP A 49 -17.11 21.03 -12.51
N GLU A 50 -16.47 21.91 -13.27
CA GLU A 50 -15.37 22.75 -12.77
C GLU A 50 -15.76 23.66 -11.62
N LYS A 51 -17.03 24.12 -11.58
CA LYS A 51 -17.55 24.99 -10.53
C LYS A 51 -17.64 24.21 -9.22
N THR A 52 -18.30 23.06 -9.25
CA THR A 52 -18.45 22.16 -8.08
C THR A 52 -17.09 21.72 -7.54
N GLU A 53 -16.16 21.34 -8.43
CA GLU A 53 -14.81 20.94 -8.05
C GLU A 53 -14.09 22.08 -7.32
N ARG A 54 -14.13 23.29 -7.87
CA ARG A 54 -13.47 24.48 -7.29
C ARG A 54 -14.06 24.84 -5.94
N GLU A 55 -15.38 24.97 -5.83
CA GLU A 55 -16.07 25.34 -4.60
C GLU A 55 -15.77 24.35 -3.48
N TRP A 56 -15.73 23.03 -3.80
CA TRP A 56 -15.40 22.00 -2.84
C TRP A 56 -13.93 22.05 -2.40
N LEU A 57 -12.99 22.30 -3.31
CA LEU A 57 -11.57 22.44 -2.99
C LEU A 57 -11.29 23.69 -2.13
N GLU A 58 -11.98 24.80 -2.38
CA GLU A 58 -11.92 26.00 -1.57
C GLU A 58 -12.41 25.73 -0.14
N ALA A 59 -13.55 25.09 0.03
CA ALA A 59 -14.07 24.71 1.34
C ALA A 59 -13.13 23.72 2.08
N LEU A 60 -12.52 22.77 1.36
CA LEU A 60 -11.51 21.88 1.92
C LEU A 60 -10.28 22.63 2.42
N ALA A 61 -9.83 23.61 1.63
CA ALA A 61 -8.67 24.42 1.97
C ALA A 61 -8.93 25.33 3.19
N GLU A 62 -10.13 25.86 3.34
CA GLU A 62 -10.55 26.61 4.54
C GLU A 62 -10.60 25.72 5.79
N GLU A 63 -11.13 24.48 5.67
CA GLU A 63 -11.27 23.56 6.80
C GLU A 63 -9.92 23.01 7.28
N LEU A 64 -9.09 22.53 6.36
CA LEU A 64 -7.83 21.83 6.70
C LEU A 64 -6.61 22.76 6.70
N ARG A 65 -6.69 23.93 6.07
CA ARG A 65 -5.59 24.89 5.91
C ARG A 65 -4.28 24.26 5.45
N PRO A 66 -4.28 23.47 4.34
CA PRO A 66 -3.09 22.84 3.84
C PRO A 66 -2.16 23.86 3.16
N GLN A 67 -0.87 23.54 3.10
CA GLN A 67 0.11 24.26 2.28
C GLN A 67 -0.19 24.08 0.79
N ALA A 68 -0.63 22.88 0.39
CA ALA A 68 -0.97 22.56 -1.00
C ALA A 68 -2.05 21.47 -1.07
N VAL A 69 -2.88 21.52 -2.12
CA VAL A 69 -3.87 20.50 -2.46
C VAL A 69 -3.57 19.98 -3.86
N TYR A 70 -3.30 18.68 -3.99
CA TYR A 70 -3.12 17.99 -5.26
C TYR A 70 -4.35 17.17 -5.59
N LEU A 71 -4.86 17.33 -6.81
CA LEU A 71 -6.02 16.58 -7.29
C LEU A 71 -5.61 15.40 -8.16
N LYS A 72 -6.14 14.21 -7.85
CA LYS A 72 -5.93 12.98 -8.62
C LYS A 72 -7.29 12.47 -9.10
N ARG A 73 -7.53 12.49 -10.40
CA ARG A 73 -8.76 11.97 -11.02
C ARG A 73 -8.62 10.48 -11.26
N ARG A 74 -9.53 9.70 -10.68
CA ARG A 74 -9.53 8.22 -10.72
C ARG A 74 -10.85 7.68 -11.25
N PRO A 75 -11.18 7.89 -12.53
CA PRO A 75 -12.45 7.42 -13.08
C PRO A 75 -12.58 5.90 -12.92
N ARG A 76 -13.77 5.43 -12.54
CA ARG A 76 -14.06 4.02 -12.19
C ARG A 76 -13.82 3.00 -13.32
N GLN A 77 -13.69 3.46 -14.56
CA GLN A 77 -13.47 2.58 -15.73
C GLN A 77 -12.03 2.71 -16.23
N ALA A 78 -11.09 2.13 -15.49
CA ALA A 78 -9.65 2.16 -15.82
C ALA A 78 -9.33 1.67 -17.25
N SER A 79 -10.12 0.73 -17.81
CA SER A 79 -9.97 0.27 -19.19
C SER A 79 -10.24 1.34 -20.26
N ARG A 80 -10.95 2.42 -19.92
CA ARG A 80 -11.16 3.59 -20.78
C ARG A 80 -10.14 4.68 -20.57
N ILE A 81 -9.30 4.60 -19.53
CA ILE A 81 -8.32 5.62 -19.13
C ILE A 81 -7.07 5.58 -20.01
N ALA A 82 -6.78 4.50 -20.70
CA ALA A 82 -5.61 4.38 -21.59
C ALA A 82 -5.53 5.46 -22.70
N LYS A 83 -6.56 6.30 -22.83
CA LYS A 83 -6.62 7.45 -23.75
C LYS A 83 -6.62 8.81 -23.05
N LEU A 84 -6.60 8.86 -21.71
CA LEU A 84 -6.56 10.13 -20.98
C LEU A 84 -5.10 10.52 -20.71
N ASP A 85 -4.79 11.79 -20.91
CA ASP A 85 -3.49 12.36 -20.61
C ASP A 85 -3.15 12.16 -19.13
N ALA A 86 -1.97 11.63 -18.86
CA ALA A 86 -1.48 11.41 -17.50
C ALA A 86 -1.50 12.72 -16.66
N GLN A 87 -1.27 13.87 -17.27
CA GLN A 87 -1.35 15.17 -16.62
C GLN A 87 -2.79 15.54 -16.26
N ALA A 88 -3.77 15.19 -17.08
CA ALA A 88 -5.18 15.42 -16.76
C ALA A 88 -5.63 14.57 -15.56
N LEU A 89 -5.09 13.36 -15.41
CA LEU A 89 -5.41 12.45 -14.30
C LEU A 89 -4.69 12.85 -13.00
N ALA A 90 -3.47 13.32 -13.10
CA ALA A 90 -2.61 13.64 -11.96
C ALA A 90 -1.76 14.89 -12.28
N PRO A 91 -2.35 16.09 -12.24
CA PRO A 91 -1.62 17.32 -12.49
C PRO A 91 -0.39 17.47 -11.59
N GLU A 92 0.73 17.90 -12.16
CA GLU A 92 1.96 18.15 -11.39
C GLU A 92 1.84 19.41 -10.53
N ARG A 93 1.02 20.37 -10.95
CA ARG A 93 0.75 21.57 -10.17
C ARG A 93 -0.38 21.33 -9.16
N PRO A 94 -0.28 21.88 -7.95
CA PRO A 94 -1.37 21.79 -7.00
C PRO A 94 -2.58 22.57 -7.52
N ALA A 95 -3.80 22.10 -7.19
CA ALA A 95 -5.05 22.80 -7.44
C ALA A 95 -5.21 24.01 -6.49
N PHE A 96 -4.53 23.97 -5.34
CA PHE A 96 -4.52 25.05 -4.35
C PHE A 96 -3.16 25.11 -3.65
N GLY A 97 -2.70 26.32 -3.31
CA GLY A 97 -1.47 26.57 -2.55
C GLY A 97 -0.19 26.52 -3.38
N GLN A 98 0.94 26.36 -2.74
CA GLN A 98 2.27 26.39 -3.36
C GLN A 98 2.75 24.98 -3.70
N PRO A 99 3.48 24.81 -4.82
CA PRO A 99 4.04 23.52 -5.20
C PRO A 99 4.95 22.94 -4.10
N VAL A 100 4.75 21.65 -3.81
CA VAL A 100 5.57 20.86 -2.89
C VAL A 100 6.15 19.69 -3.68
N ALA A 101 7.45 19.72 -3.93
CA ALA A 101 8.12 18.66 -4.67
C ALA A 101 8.15 17.34 -3.87
N GLU A 102 8.51 17.47 -2.57
CA GLU A 102 8.66 16.36 -1.65
C GLU A 102 8.21 16.75 -0.24
N ARG A 103 7.67 15.79 0.50
CA ARG A 103 7.33 15.92 1.91
C ARG A 103 7.76 14.68 2.66
N THR A 104 8.53 14.83 3.73
CA THR A 104 8.79 13.73 4.67
C THR A 104 7.66 13.69 5.70
N VAL A 105 7.03 12.54 5.83
CA VAL A 105 5.94 12.30 6.79
C VAL A 105 6.31 11.24 7.80
N LEU A 106 5.56 11.19 8.90
CA LEU A 106 5.69 10.18 9.94
C LEU A 106 4.51 9.20 9.90
N GLU A 107 4.84 7.93 10.02
CA GLU A 107 3.89 6.85 10.30
C GLU A 107 4.45 5.94 11.39
N ASN A 108 3.82 5.91 12.56
CA ASN A 108 4.27 5.14 13.72
C ASN A 108 5.75 5.39 14.08
N GLY A 109 6.22 6.64 13.96
CA GLY A 109 7.59 7.06 14.25
C GLY A 109 8.60 6.79 13.13
N LEU A 110 8.20 6.17 12.02
CA LEU A 110 9.05 5.98 10.83
C LEU A 110 8.81 7.09 9.81
N ARG A 111 9.87 7.46 9.09
CA ARG A 111 9.84 8.52 8.08
C ARG A 111 9.60 7.94 6.69
N PHE A 112 8.70 8.58 5.94
CA PHE A 112 8.43 8.24 4.55
C PHE A 112 8.42 9.50 3.67
N LEU A 113 9.04 9.40 2.53
CA LEU A 113 9.05 10.46 1.54
C LEU A 113 7.77 10.38 0.69
N ILE A 114 7.11 11.52 0.54
CA ILE A 114 5.91 11.69 -0.30
C ILE A 114 6.24 12.65 -1.43
N ARG A 115 5.85 12.29 -2.65
CA ARG A 115 5.97 13.11 -3.86
C ARG A 115 4.58 13.34 -4.45
N PRO A 116 3.84 14.34 -3.99
CA PRO A 116 2.42 14.51 -4.31
C PRO A 116 2.17 14.81 -5.79
N ALA A 117 3.13 15.41 -6.48
CA ALA A 117 3.06 15.68 -7.92
C ALA A 117 3.30 14.45 -8.81
N GLN A 118 3.83 13.33 -8.27
CA GLN A 118 4.22 12.18 -9.08
C GLN A 118 3.08 11.18 -9.29
N GLY A 119 2.46 11.23 -10.46
CA GLY A 119 1.45 10.26 -10.89
C GLY A 119 0.27 10.11 -9.92
N LEU A 120 -0.39 8.96 -9.94
CA LEU A 120 -1.57 8.70 -9.11
C LEU A 120 -1.25 8.27 -7.68
N ALA A 121 -0.09 7.67 -7.44
CA ALA A 121 0.34 7.21 -6.12
C ALA A 121 1.40 8.16 -5.55
N SER A 122 1.25 8.58 -4.30
CA SER A 122 2.06 9.66 -3.69
C SER A 122 3.24 9.15 -2.87
N GLY A 123 3.47 7.84 -2.78
CA GLY A 123 4.63 7.25 -2.09
C GLY A 123 4.29 6.37 -0.90
N LEU A 124 3.13 6.55 -0.26
CA LEU A 124 2.70 5.73 0.88
C LEU A 124 1.20 5.44 0.79
N TYR A 125 0.83 4.16 0.90
CA TYR A 125 -0.56 3.73 1.01
C TYR A 125 -0.97 3.68 2.48
N LEU A 126 -1.83 4.61 2.89
CA LEU A 126 -2.19 4.84 4.30
C LEU A 126 -3.09 3.73 4.88
N ASP A 127 -3.83 3.03 4.06
CA ASP A 127 -4.69 1.89 4.44
C ASP A 127 -3.88 0.70 4.99
N MET A 128 -2.60 0.59 4.64
CA MET A 128 -1.68 -0.44 5.12
C MET A 128 -0.98 -0.09 6.45
N ARG A 129 -1.26 1.07 7.07
CA ARG A 129 -0.58 1.53 8.29
C ARG A 129 -0.61 0.50 9.43
N ASP A 130 -1.78 -0.04 9.74
CA ASP A 130 -1.93 -0.98 10.85
C ASP A 130 -1.30 -2.33 10.53
N THR A 131 -1.32 -2.74 9.25
CA THR A 131 -0.62 -3.95 8.79
C THR A 131 0.89 -3.79 8.89
N ARG A 132 1.45 -2.64 8.50
CA ARG A 132 2.88 -2.36 8.66
C ARG A 132 3.30 -2.31 10.14
N LYS A 133 2.45 -1.73 11.00
CA LYS A 133 2.67 -1.71 12.45
C LYS A 133 2.68 -3.12 13.03
N TRP A 134 1.74 -3.96 12.61
CA TRP A 134 1.69 -5.36 13.03
C TRP A 134 2.94 -6.11 12.59
N LEU A 135 3.32 -6.03 11.30
CA LEU A 135 4.54 -6.67 10.79
C LEU A 135 5.78 -6.26 11.59
N ARG A 136 5.93 -4.96 11.89
CA ARG A 136 7.03 -4.45 12.71
C ARG A 136 7.07 -5.09 14.11
N GLY A 137 5.93 -5.38 14.70
CA GLY A 137 5.85 -6.04 16.02
C GLY A 137 6.16 -7.53 15.98
N GLU A 138 5.83 -8.19 14.87
CA GLU A 138 6.04 -9.65 14.71
C GLU A 138 7.49 -9.99 14.30
N VAL A 139 8.13 -9.12 13.53
CA VAL A 139 9.50 -9.34 13.05
C VAL A 139 10.50 -8.90 14.12
N GLN A 140 11.11 -9.87 14.81
CA GLN A 140 12.14 -9.62 15.84
C GLN A 140 13.55 -9.98 15.38
N SER A 141 13.66 -10.79 14.32
CA SER A 141 14.91 -11.25 13.69
C SER A 141 14.61 -11.81 12.31
N GLY A 142 15.60 -12.44 11.69
CA GLY A 142 15.43 -13.23 10.48
C GLY A 142 15.35 -12.43 9.19
N ARG A 143 14.92 -13.12 8.13
CA ARG A 143 14.93 -12.64 6.74
C ARG A 143 13.52 -12.37 6.26
N VAL A 144 13.30 -11.20 5.68
CA VAL A 144 11.99 -10.77 5.15
C VAL A 144 12.08 -10.57 3.63
N LEU A 145 11.13 -11.15 2.90
CA LEU A 145 10.92 -10.87 1.48
C LEU A 145 9.67 -10.01 1.32
N ASN A 146 9.84 -8.82 0.77
CA ASN A 146 8.77 -7.89 0.46
C ASN A 146 8.53 -7.88 -1.06
N CYS A 147 7.48 -8.54 -1.52
CA CYS A 147 7.08 -8.64 -2.92
C CYS A 147 6.07 -7.56 -3.28
N PHE A 148 6.18 -7.01 -4.50
CA PHE A 148 5.41 -5.85 -4.96
C PHE A 148 5.68 -4.65 -4.05
N ALA A 149 6.96 -4.43 -3.81
CA ALA A 149 7.45 -3.62 -2.69
C ALA A 149 7.12 -2.13 -2.81
N TYR A 150 6.82 -1.64 -4.01
CA TYR A 150 6.61 -0.22 -4.29
C TYR A 150 7.76 0.62 -3.67
N THR A 151 7.46 1.59 -2.80
CA THR A 151 8.45 2.41 -2.07
C THR A 151 8.98 1.74 -0.80
N CYS A 152 8.87 0.42 -0.72
CA CYS A 152 9.39 -0.45 0.33
C CYS A 152 8.82 -0.21 1.74
N GLY A 153 7.60 0.30 1.87
CA GLY A 153 7.00 0.61 3.17
C GLY A 153 7.00 -0.56 4.16
N PHE A 154 6.66 -1.78 3.72
CA PHE A 154 6.75 -2.99 4.54
C PHE A 154 8.21 -3.34 4.89
N GLY A 155 9.13 -3.17 3.93
CA GLY A 155 10.55 -3.43 4.15
C GLY A 155 11.16 -2.52 5.21
N ILE A 156 10.82 -1.21 5.19
CA ILE A 156 11.24 -0.23 6.20
C ILE A 156 10.73 -0.64 7.59
N CYS A 157 9.46 -1.06 7.68
CA CYS A 157 8.86 -1.50 8.93
C CYS A 157 9.50 -2.79 9.46
N ALA A 158 9.77 -3.77 8.59
CA ALA A 158 10.43 -5.01 8.95
C ALA A 158 11.84 -4.77 9.51
N ARG A 159 12.64 -3.91 8.85
CA ARG A 159 13.97 -3.51 9.38
C ARG A 159 13.86 -2.82 10.73
N ALA A 160 12.90 -1.94 10.91
CA ALA A 160 12.67 -1.27 12.19
C ALA A 160 12.14 -2.22 13.28
N GLY A 161 11.57 -3.36 12.92
CA GLY A 161 11.17 -4.43 13.82
C GLY A 161 12.30 -5.33 14.27
N GLY A 162 13.42 -5.35 13.56
CA GLY A 162 14.57 -6.20 13.89
C GLY A 162 14.99 -7.19 12.80
N ALA A 163 14.37 -7.16 11.60
CA ALA A 163 14.79 -8.02 10.50
C ALA A 163 16.30 -7.89 10.24
N GLU A 164 16.99 -9.00 10.16
CA GLU A 164 18.43 -9.06 9.84
C GLU A 164 18.69 -8.71 8.39
N ARG A 165 17.81 -9.17 7.50
CA ARG A 165 17.86 -8.85 6.08
C ARG A 165 16.45 -8.66 5.53
N VAL A 166 16.27 -7.63 4.70
CA VAL A 166 15.03 -7.40 3.96
C VAL A 166 15.32 -7.29 2.48
N VAL A 167 14.72 -8.18 1.70
CA VAL A 167 14.79 -8.16 0.24
C VAL A 167 13.50 -7.58 -0.32
N ASN A 168 13.59 -6.53 -1.13
CA ASN A 168 12.46 -5.86 -1.76
C ASN A 168 12.45 -6.18 -3.25
N VAL A 169 11.32 -6.64 -3.78
CA VAL A 169 11.12 -6.97 -5.19
C VAL A 169 9.99 -6.14 -5.77
N ASP A 170 10.26 -5.39 -6.84
CA ASP A 170 9.26 -4.63 -7.58
C ASP A 170 9.61 -4.53 -9.06
N LEU A 171 8.62 -4.38 -9.93
CA LEU A 171 8.83 -4.13 -11.36
C LEU A 171 9.44 -2.75 -11.64
N SER A 172 9.14 -1.77 -10.79
CA SER A 172 9.54 -0.39 -10.94
C SER A 172 10.87 -0.10 -10.26
N ARG A 173 11.94 0.06 -11.03
CA ARG A 173 13.24 0.53 -10.53
C ARG A 173 13.10 1.85 -9.77
N ARG A 174 12.32 2.80 -10.30
CA ARG A 174 12.08 4.11 -9.68
C ARG A 174 11.42 3.97 -8.31
N ALA A 175 10.48 3.04 -8.14
CA ALA A 175 9.85 2.78 -6.84
C ALA A 175 10.85 2.21 -5.83
N LEU A 176 11.72 1.30 -6.26
CA LEU A 176 12.78 0.74 -5.42
C LEU A 176 13.83 1.79 -5.02
N GLU A 177 14.22 2.70 -5.93
CA GLU A 177 15.10 3.83 -5.62
C GLU A 177 14.48 4.75 -4.56
N TRP A 178 13.18 5.03 -4.68
CA TRP A 178 12.43 5.75 -3.65
C TRP A 178 12.40 4.97 -2.32
N GLY A 179 12.26 3.65 -2.37
CA GLY A 179 12.40 2.78 -1.20
C GLY A 179 13.77 2.87 -0.52
N GLN A 180 14.85 3.01 -1.30
CA GLN A 180 16.19 3.24 -0.76
C GLN A 180 16.31 4.62 -0.07
N GLU A 181 15.66 5.64 -0.61
CA GLU A 181 15.58 6.96 0.04
C GLU A 181 14.84 6.85 1.37
N ASN A 182 13.70 6.14 1.42
CA ASN A 182 12.97 5.88 2.64
C ASN A 182 13.84 5.13 3.68
N ALA A 183 14.65 4.16 3.26
CA ALA A 183 15.58 3.46 4.15
C ALA A 183 16.60 4.44 4.77
N ARG A 184 17.21 5.30 3.95
CA ARG A 184 18.17 6.32 4.43
C ARG A 184 17.53 7.31 5.40
N LEU A 185 16.29 7.76 5.16
CA LEU A 185 15.55 8.64 6.08
C LEU A 185 15.36 8.03 7.47
N ASN A 186 15.36 6.70 7.57
CA ASN A 186 15.23 5.96 8.81
C ASN A 186 16.57 5.45 9.35
N GLY A 187 17.71 5.90 8.81
CA GLY A 187 19.05 5.45 9.23
C GLY A 187 19.33 3.97 8.94
N GLN A 188 18.56 3.35 8.02
CA GLN A 188 18.72 1.95 7.66
C GLN A 188 19.77 1.80 6.55
N ALA A 189 20.61 0.78 6.66
CA ALA A 189 21.62 0.47 5.63
C ALA A 189 20.92 0.06 4.31
N VAL A 190 21.47 0.55 3.21
CA VAL A 190 20.99 0.23 1.85
C VAL A 190 22.04 -0.65 1.16
N ALA A 191 21.71 -1.91 0.96
CA ALA A 191 22.49 -2.84 0.15
C ALA A 191 21.78 -3.03 -1.21
N GLY A 192 22.43 -2.66 -2.31
CA GLY A 192 21.81 -2.66 -3.64
C GLY A 192 21.27 -4.04 -4.07
N GLN A 193 21.92 -5.12 -3.60
CA GLN A 193 21.47 -6.50 -3.84
C GLN A 193 20.16 -6.87 -3.12
N ASP A 194 19.65 -6.03 -2.24
CA ASP A 194 18.39 -6.24 -1.54
C ASP A 194 17.21 -5.47 -2.16
N TYR A 195 17.46 -4.78 -3.29
CA TYR A 195 16.45 -4.05 -4.07
C TYR A 195 16.41 -4.60 -5.49
N LEU A 196 15.55 -5.56 -5.74
CA LEU A 196 15.53 -6.39 -6.92
C LEU A 196 14.45 -5.95 -7.90
N CYS A 197 14.86 -5.32 -8.99
CA CYS A 197 13.94 -4.93 -10.05
C CYS A 197 13.59 -6.13 -10.93
N GLY A 198 12.30 -6.45 -11.09
CA GLY A 198 11.82 -7.50 -11.96
C GLY A 198 10.49 -8.13 -11.52
N ASP A 199 10.04 -9.11 -12.30
CA ASP A 199 8.81 -9.85 -12.04
C ASP A 199 8.93 -10.69 -10.75
N VAL A 200 7.92 -10.63 -9.89
CA VAL A 200 7.90 -11.35 -8.61
C VAL A 200 7.95 -12.87 -8.83
N PHE A 201 7.21 -13.42 -9.80
CA PHE A 201 7.23 -14.88 -10.05
C PHE A 201 8.61 -15.35 -10.53
N ASP A 202 9.32 -14.52 -11.31
CA ASP A 202 10.68 -14.80 -11.73
C ASP A 202 11.65 -14.83 -10.54
N TRP A 203 11.52 -13.88 -9.61
CA TRP A 203 12.35 -13.85 -8.41
C TRP A 203 12.02 -15.00 -7.46
N LEU A 204 10.75 -15.34 -7.25
CA LEU A 204 10.35 -16.50 -6.45
C LEU A 204 10.98 -17.81 -6.99
N ARG A 205 10.97 -17.99 -8.33
CA ARG A 205 11.66 -19.13 -8.95
C ARG A 205 13.18 -19.12 -8.72
N ARG A 206 13.82 -17.95 -8.82
CA ARG A 206 15.27 -17.82 -8.58
C ARG A 206 15.64 -18.13 -7.14
N PHE A 207 14.88 -17.60 -6.16
CA PHE A 207 15.09 -17.92 -4.74
C PHE A 207 14.91 -19.41 -4.47
N ARG A 208 13.87 -20.04 -5.00
CA ARG A 208 13.67 -21.48 -4.90
C ARG A 208 14.86 -22.28 -5.48
N LYS A 209 15.34 -21.90 -6.66
CA LYS A 209 16.52 -22.54 -7.30
C LYS A 209 17.79 -22.40 -6.47
N ARG A 210 17.94 -21.28 -5.75
CA ARG A 210 19.08 -21.00 -4.86
C ARG A 210 18.89 -21.55 -3.45
N GLN A 211 17.75 -22.20 -3.18
CA GLN A 211 17.36 -22.65 -1.85
C GLN A 211 17.39 -21.53 -0.79
N GLU A 212 17.15 -20.29 -1.22
CA GLU A 212 17.00 -19.16 -0.30
C GLU A 212 15.62 -19.23 0.36
N GLN A 213 15.60 -19.07 1.69
CA GLN A 213 14.37 -19.08 2.49
C GLN A 213 14.23 -17.78 3.29
N PHE A 214 12.98 -17.49 3.68
CA PHE A 214 12.60 -16.28 4.38
C PHE A 214 11.66 -16.61 5.53
N ASP A 215 11.86 -15.94 6.68
CA ASP A 215 10.99 -16.07 7.86
C ASP A 215 9.65 -15.38 7.65
N PHE A 216 9.65 -14.28 6.87
CA PHE A 216 8.44 -13.57 6.48
C PHE A 216 8.44 -13.30 4.98
N VAL A 217 7.30 -13.56 4.34
CA VAL A 217 7.05 -13.21 2.93
C VAL A 217 5.79 -12.34 2.85
N VAL A 218 5.95 -11.08 2.45
CA VAL A 218 4.85 -10.15 2.19
C VAL A 218 4.49 -10.21 0.71
N LEU A 219 3.21 -10.41 0.43
CA LEU A 219 2.63 -10.45 -0.91
C LEU A 219 1.52 -9.38 -0.99
N ASP A 220 1.83 -8.25 -1.63
CA ASP A 220 0.92 -7.11 -1.80
C ASP A 220 0.74 -6.75 -3.29
N PRO A 221 0.25 -7.68 -4.12
CA PRO A 221 0.10 -7.43 -5.54
C PRO A 221 -0.98 -6.37 -5.81
N PRO A 222 -0.83 -5.53 -6.84
CA PRO A 222 -1.91 -4.69 -7.32
C PRO A 222 -3.08 -5.57 -7.77
N SER A 223 -4.30 -5.03 -7.77
CA SER A 223 -5.49 -5.77 -8.19
C SER A 223 -5.36 -6.34 -9.61
N PHE A 224 -4.53 -5.69 -10.43
CA PHE A 224 -4.19 -6.11 -11.78
C PHE A 224 -2.74 -5.70 -12.09
N ALA A 225 -1.90 -6.65 -12.51
CA ALA A 225 -0.52 -6.40 -12.95
C ALA A 225 -0.23 -7.14 -14.24
N THR A 226 0.49 -6.50 -15.14
CA THR A 226 1.02 -7.12 -16.36
C THR A 226 2.53 -6.93 -16.41
N ALA A 227 3.27 -8.01 -16.43
CA ALA A 227 4.70 -8.04 -16.70
C ALA A 227 4.96 -8.89 -17.95
N LYS A 228 6.13 -8.80 -18.57
CA LYS A 228 6.49 -9.51 -19.83
C LYS A 228 6.00 -10.96 -19.84
N GLY A 229 4.84 -11.21 -20.45
CA GLY A 229 4.24 -12.55 -20.59
C GLY A 229 3.56 -13.13 -19.34
N THR A 230 3.57 -12.44 -18.21
CA THR A 230 2.89 -12.86 -16.98
C THR A 230 1.86 -11.82 -16.59
N GLN A 231 0.61 -12.25 -16.46
CA GLN A 231 -0.48 -11.43 -15.97
C GLN A 231 -0.88 -11.92 -14.59
N PHE A 232 -1.09 -11.01 -13.65
CA PHE A 232 -1.69 -11.29 -12.35
C PHE A 232 -3.02 -10.58 -12.25
N THR A 233 -4.04 -11.33 -11.83
CA THR A 233 -5.37 -10.80 -11.54
C THR A 233 -5.79 -11.27 -10.15
N ALA A 234 -6.02 -10.36 -9.23
CA ALA A 234 -6.36 -10.70 -7.85
C ALA A 234 -7.65 -11.52 -7.70
N SER A 235 -8.57 -11.49 -8.68
CA SER A 235 -9.78 -12.31 -8.67
C SER A 235 -9.56 -13.81 -8.93
N SER A 236 -8.38 -14.23 -9.45
CA SER A 236 -8.10 -15.61 -9.88
C SER A 236 -6.73 -16.16 -9.47
N ASP A 237 -5.69 -15.33 -9.34
CA ASP A 237 -4.30 -15.80 -9.34
C ASP A 237 -3.66 -15.96 -7.96
N TRP A 238 -4.38 -15.68 -6.89
CA TRP A 238 -3.90 -15.89 -5.52
C TRP A 238 -3.39 -17.30 -5.26
N PRO A 239 -4.09 -18.40 -5.69
CA PRO A 239 -3.57 -19.74 -5.47
C PRO A 239 -2.20 -19.95 -6.10
N ARG A 240 -1.97 -19.44 -7.31
CA ARG A 240 -0.69 -19.52 -8.02
C ARG A 240 0.40 -18.74 -7.31
N LEU A 241 0.10 -17.53 -6.82
CA LEU A 241 1.07 -16.68 -6.12
C LEU A 241 1.52 -17.32 -4.80
N ILE A 242 0.56 -17.78 -3.99
CA ILE A 242 0.85 -18.49 -2.73
C ILE A 242 1.63 -19.76 -2.98
N ALA A 243 1.23 -20.60 -3.96
CA ALA A 243 1.95 -21.83 -4.29
C ALA A 243 3.39 -21.55 -4.78
N SER A 244 3.61 -20.42 -5.46
CA SER A 244 4.95 -20.02 -5.89
C SER A 244 5.83 -19.50 -4.75
N ALA A 245 5.22 -18.83 -3.75
CA ALA A 245 5.93 -18.27 -2.61
C ALA A 245 6.21 -19.29 -1.50
N SER A 246 5.28 -20.22 -1.25
CA SER A 246 5.37 -21.19 -0.14
C SER A 246 6.68 -21.99 -0.06
N PRO A 247 7.31 -22.42 -1.17
CA PRO A 247 8.54 -23.20 -1.11
C PRO A 247 9.76 -22.44 -0.58
N ILE A 248 9.71 -21.10 -0.56
CA ILE A 248 10.82 -20.25 -0.07
C ILE A 248 10.53 -19.66 1.32
N VAL A 249 9.45 -20.07 1.95
CA VAL A 249 9.12 -19.70 3.34
C VAL A 249 9.71 -20.73 4.28
N GLU A 250 10.38 -20.28 5.34
CA GLU A 250 10.90 -21.15 6.39
C GLU A 250 9.81 -22.03 7.01
N ARG A 251 10.21 -23.09 7.69
CA ARG A 251 9.27 -24.08 8.24
C ARG A 251 8.25 -23.44 9.18
N THR A 252 8.60 -22.54 10.00
CA THR A 252 7.69 -21.80 10.90
C THR A 252 7.48 -20.37 10.45
N GLY A 253 7.79 -20.09 9.18
CA GLY A 253 7.73 -18.76 8.61
C GLY A 253 6.29 -18.28 8.36
N THR A 254 6.15 -17.01 8.10
CA THR A 254 4.84 -16.35 7.93
C THR A 254 4.68 -15.78 6.53
N VAL A 255 3.53 -16.04 5.92
CA VAL A 255 3.09 -15.37 4.68
C VAL A 255 2.02 -14.34 5.02
N LEU A 256 2.26 -13.09 4.63
CA LEU A 256 1.31 -12.00 4.72
C LEU A 256 0.72 -11.72 3.32
N ALA A 257 -0.54 -12.07 3.11
CA ALA A 257 -1.24 -11.86 1.85
C ALA A 257 -2.14 -10.63 1.96
N CYS A 258 -1.88 -9.60 1.14
CA CYS A 258 -2.60 -8.32 1.13
C CYS A 258 -3.43 -8.19 -0.16
N CYS A 259 -4.72 -7.97 -0.05
CA CYS A 259 -5.63 -7.81 -1.18
C CYS A 259 -6.47 -6.54 -1.04
N ASN A 260 -6.26 -5.58 -1.96
CA ASN A 260 -7.03 -4.34 -2.03
C ASN A 260 -8.02 -4.35 -3.20
N GLN A 261 -8.83 -5.41 -3.31
CA GLN A 261 -9.89 -5.52 -4.32
C GLN A 261 -11.26 -5.60 -3.64
N ALA A 262 -12.02 -4.50 -3.67
CA ALA A 262 -13.33 -4.40 -3.02
C ALA A 262 -14.34 -5.45 -3.51
N SER A 263 -14.29 -5.82 -4.80
CA SER A 263 -15.19 -6.81 -5.39
C SER A 263 -14.89 -8.26 -4.99
N LEU A 264 -13.70 -8.55 -4.40
CA LEU A 264 -13.35 -9.89 -3.92
C LEU A 264 -13.76 -10.05 -2.46
N PRO A 265 -14.75 -10.92 -2.12
CA PRO A 265 -15.14 -11.16 -0.74
C PRO A 265 -14.00 -11.79 0.08
N LEU A 266 -13.95 -11.50 1.39
CA LEU A 266 -12.92 -12.03 2.31
C LEU A 266 -12.89 -13.56 2.30
N GLU A 267 -14.05 -14.21 2.39
CA GLU A 267 -14.16 -15.67 2.43
C GLU A 267 -13.66 -16.31 1.14
N ARG A 268 -13.88 -15.65 -0.01
CA ARG A 268 -13.34 -16.13 -1.30
C ARG A 268 -11.83 -15.93 -1.34
N PHE A 269 -11.33 -14.79 -0.89
CA PHE A 269 -9.90 -14.52 -0.81
C PHE A 269 -9.19 -15.54 0.09
N GLU A 270 -9.75 -15.81 1.27
CA GLU A 270 -9.20 -16.81 2.20
C GLU A 270 -9.17 -18.22 1.60
N ARG A 271 -10.25 -18.65 0.91
CA ARG A 271 -10.25 -19.95 0.21
C ARG A 271 -9.17 -20.02 -0.88
N MET A 272 -8.94 -18.93 -1.61
CA MET A 272 -7.91 -18.88 -2.65
C MET A 272 -6.50 -19.00 -2.07
N VAL A 273 -6.23 -18.32 -0.95
CA VAL A 273 -4.95 -18.39 -0.24
C VAL A 273 -4.72 -19.81 0.28
N ARG A 274 -5.69 -20.43 0.95
CA ARG A 274 -5.62 -21.83 1.44
C ARG A 274 -5.34 -22.81 0.31
N ARG A 275 -6.07 -22.70 -0.82
CA ARG A 275 -5.83 -23.52 -2.00
C ARG A 275 -4.39 -23.41 -2.53
N GLY A 276 -3.77 -22.24 -2.41
CA GLY A 276 -2.37 -22.07 -2.78
C GLY A 276 -1.40 -22.87 -1.89
N PHE A 277 -1.62 -22.88 -0.58
CA PHE A 277 -0.86 -23.70 0.36
C PHE A 277 -1.07 -25.22 0.12
N GLU A 278 -2.31 -25.64 -0.12
CA GLU A 278 -2.65 -27.02 -0.49
C GLU A 278 -1.92 -27.45 -1.77
N THR A 279 -1.94 -26.60 -2.81
CA THR A 279 -1.24 -26.84 -4.09
C THR A 279 0.28 -26.98 -3.90
N ALA A 280 0.85 -26.23 -2.95
CA ALA A 280 2.27 -26.32 -2.61
C ALA A 280 2.61 -27.48 -1.66
N SER A 281 1.63 -28.22 -1.16
CA SER A 281 1.79 -29.23 -0.09
C SER A 281 2.51 -28.64 1.14
N ARG A 282 2.18 -27.39 1.49
CA ARG A 282 2.73 -26.64 2.62
C ARG A 282 1.58 -26.25 3.56
N PRO A 283 1.27 -27.07 4.59
CA PRO A 283 0.26 -26.71 5.58
C PRO A 283 0.55 -25.37 6.22
N ALA A 284 -0.50 -24.59 6.46
CA ALA A 284 -0.38 -23.28 7.08
C ALA A 284 -1.65 -22.90 7.84
N ALA A 285 -1.47 -22.36 9.03
CA ALA A 285 -2.56 -21.90 9.89
C ALA A 285 -2.76 -20.37 9.75
N LEU A 286 -4.01 -19.93 9.66
CA LEU A 286 -4.33 -18.51 9.72
C LEU A 286 -4.12 -18.01 11.16
N VAL A 287 -3.15 -17.09 11.34
CA VAL A 287 -2.81 -16.54 12.66
C VAL A 287 -3.42 -15.15 12.88
N GLN A 288 -3.65 -14.37 11.83
CA GLN A 288 -4.21 -13.03 11.96
C GLN A 288 -5.01 -12.61 10.72
N ARG A 289 -6.10 -11.87 10.97
CA ARG A 289 -6.81 -11.08 9.95
C ARG A 289 -6.64 -9.60 10.26
N LEU A 290 -6.21 -8.82 9.27
CA LEU A 290 -5.97 -7.39 9.36
C LEU A 290 -6.74 -6.67 8.26
N GLY A 291 -6.80 -5.36 8.36
CA GLY A 291 -7.42 -4.47 7.38
C GLY A 291 -7.00 -3.03 7.62
N ALA A 292 -7.65 -2.11 6.95
CA ALA A 292 -7.41 -0.68 7.15
C ALA A 292 -7.93 -0.24 8.53
N SER A 293 -7.24 0.72 9.14
CA SER A 293 -7.64 1.31 10.41
C SER A 293 -9.02 1.94 10.33
N LYS A 294 -9.92 1.56 11.25
CA LYS A 294 -11.28 2.14 11.29
C LYS A 294 -11.30 3.60 11.71
N LEU A 295 -10.20 4.10 12.22
CA LEU A 295 -10.08 5.50 12.66
C LEU A 295 -10.14 6.47 11.48
N ASP A 296 -9.44 6.15 10.38
CA ASP A 296 -9.36 6.99 9.18
C ASP A 296 -9.86 6.31 7.89
N PHE A 297 -10.14 5.00 7.96
CA PHE A 297 -10.83 4.23 6.92
C PHE A 297 -12.11 3.60 7.48
N PRO A 298 -13.09 4.40 7.92
CA PRO A 298 -14.32 3.87 8.46
C PRO A 298 -15.10 3.08 7.40
N SER A 299 -15.67 1.94 7.80
CA SER A 299 -16.55 1.14 6.96
C SER A 299 -17.99 1.54 7.16
N LEU A 300 -18.79 1.46 6.10
CA LEU A 300 -20.24 1.49 6.19
C LEU A 300 -20.78 0.06 6.35
N PRO A 301 -21.83 -0.17 7.15
CA PRO A 301 -22.37 -1.52 7.35
C PRO A 301 -22.73 -2.26 6.07
N ALA A 302 -23.20 -1.53 5.05
CA ALA A 302 -23.58 -2.09 3.74
C ALA A 302 -22.43 -2.23 2.74
N LYS A 303 -21.23 -1.73 3.07
CA LYS A 303 -20.07 -1.78 2.15
C LYS A 303 -18.98 -2.69 2.68
N ARG A 304 -18.45 -3.54 1.80
CA ARG A 304 -17.29 -4.39 2.11
C ARG A 304 -16.03 -3.55 2.19
N ASP A 305 -15.15 -3.89 3.14
CA ASP A 305 -13.82 -3.32 3.20
C ASP A 305 -13.04 -3.66 1.92
N SER A 306 -12.37 -2.67 1.35
CA SER A 306 -11.52 -2.89 0.17
C SER A 306 -10.28 -3.69 0.52
N LEU A 307 -9.62 -3.33 1.63
CA LEU A 307 -8.40 -3.99 2.09
C LEU A 307 -8.73 -5.20 2.97
N LYS A 308 -8.15 -6.34 2.63
CA LYS A 308 -8.14 -7.59 3.36
C LYS A 308 -6.72 -8.09 3.47
N VAL A 309 -6.27 -8.41 4.66
CA VAL A 309 -4.93 -8.94 4.91
C VAL A 309 -5.04 -10.19 5.76
N LEU A 310 -4.36 -11.24 5.33
CA LEU A 310 -4.32 -12.54 5.99
C LEU A 310 -2.87 -12.91 6.28
N ALA A 311 -2.56 -13.17 7.54
CA ALA A 311 -1.27 -13.72 7.95
C ALA A 311 -1.42 -15.21 8.23
N TYR A 312 -0.65 -16.01 7.52
CA TYR A 312 -0.58 -17.46 7.68
C TYR A 312 0.80 -17.87 8.16
N ARG A 313 0.86 -18.71 9.19
CA ARG A 313 2.10 -19.34 9.64
C ARG A 313 2.16 -20.75 9.10
N LEU A 314 3.30 -21.14 8.53
CA LEU A 314 3.55 -22.48 8.02
C LEU A 314 3.92 -23.42 9.19
N ASP A 315 3.57 -24.71 9.04
CA ASP A 315 3.88 -25.77 9.99
C ASP A 315 5.27 -26.38 9.74
#